data_bd6076547fb332c56549733441cd6f26
#
_entry.id   bd6076547fb332c56549733441cd6f26
#
_cell.length_a   1.000
_cell.length_b   1.000
_cell.length_c   1.000
_cell.angle_alpha   90.00
_cell.angle_beta   90.00
_cell.angle_gamma   90.00
#
_symmetry.space_group_name_H-M   'P 1'
#
loop_
_entity.id
_entity.type
_entity.pdbx_description
1 polymer ?
#
loop_
_entity_poly.entity_id
_entity_poly.type
_entity_poly.pdbx_seq_one_letter_code
_entity_poly.pdbx_strand_id
1 'polypeptide(L)'
;MVKKYLLLFMGLFFACLYPLEAHADAMPDVIRYEELETLVKASSPQIQMEQAQYDSRLARYENAREEIMETRRLLREEAEDLEKNGDKDSAGQYRAQAKTLEDAAEDMDKQIRSAQGSQASMSLRRMEDTVLWTAQNLMGTYNTLKTEQEAALAQAEWKQSQYEKLLRQVQTGSASAAQADQAGKEADAAAAKAKAVQDEMERVKKELFILTGIPEGSQAEVGPMPAPRPERVLEMGGSTDKWRALGNNYSLREQRSGGASSNKELHARQRDIRQ
;
A
#
# COMPACT_ATOMS: atom_id res chain seq x y z
N MET A 1 -43.36 -22.76 16.89
CA MET A 1 -41.94 -22.83 16.52
C MET A 1 -41.34 -21.54 15.94
N VAL A 2 -42.12 -20.67 15.34
CA VAL A 2 -41.65 -19.44 14.66
C VAL A 2 -41.07 -18.37 15.61
N LYS A 3 -41.54 -18.27 16.86
CA LYS A 3 -41.07 -17.25 17.83
C LYS A 3 -39.60 -17.48 18.32
N LYS A 4 -39.06 -18.70 18.30
CA LYS A 4 -37.70 -18.99 18.72
C LYS A 4 -36.65 -18.54 17.67
N TYR A 5 -36.97 -18.58 16.39
CA TYR A 5 -36.08 -18.15 15.30
C TYR A 5 -36.00 -16.63 15.15
N LEU A 6 -37.10 -15.91 15.53
CA LEU A 6 -37.12 -14.45 15.47
C LEU A 6 -36.18 -13.81 16.49
N LEU A 7 -36.02 -14.43 17.68
CA LEU A 7 -35.12 -13.97 18.73
C LEU A 7 -33.62 -14.25 18.36
N LEU A 8 -33.37 -15.35 17.63
CA LEU A 8 -32.02 -15.70 17.18
C LEU A 8 -31.56 -14.78 16.03
N PHE A 9 -32.47 -14.37 15.14
CA PHE A 9 -32.20 -13.43 14.06
C PHE A 9 -31.98 -11.99 14.58
N MET A 10 -32.73 -11.59 15.63
CA MET A 10 -32.52 -10.28 16.27
C MET A 10 -31.20 -10.20 17.05
N GLY A 11 -30.73 -11.31 17.61
CA GLY A 11 -29.41 -11.38 18.28
C GLY A 11 -28.23 -11.27 17.32
N LEU A 12 -28.36 -11.83 16.10
CA LEU A 12 -27.31 -11.75 15.07
C LEU A 12 -27.20 -10.34 14.47
N PHE A 13 -28.31 -9.61 14.36
CA PHE A 13 -28.31 -8.24 13.82
C PHE A 13 -27.71 -7.22 14.79
N PHE A 14 -27.78 -7.49 16.11
CA PHE A 14 -27.17 -6.63 17.12
C PHE A 14 -25.66 -6.86 17.28
N ALA A 15 -25.14 -8.05 16.91
CA ALA A 15 -23.69 -8.32 16.92
C ALA A 15 -22.93 -7.57 15.80
N CYS A 16 -23.63 -7.14 14.72
CA CYS A 16 -23.04 -6.33 13.65
C CYS A 16 -23.00 -4.83 13.94
N LEU A 17 -23.58 -4.38 15.07
CA LEU A 17 -23.63 -2.98 15.50
C LEU A 17 -22.64 -2.64 16.63
N TYR A 18 -21.81 -3.57 17.04
CA TYR A 18 -20.64 -3.17 17.80
C TYR A 18 -19.73 -2.42 16.82
N PRO A 19 -19.51 -1.10 17.01
CA PRO A 19 -18.40 -0.49 16.31
C PRO A 19 -17.18 -1.34 16.66
N LEU A 20 -16.51 -1.90 15.67
CA LEU A 20 -15.12 -2.24 15.83
C LEU A 20 -14.52 -0.96 16.45
N GLU A 21 -14.22 -0.99 17.74
CA GLU A 21 -13.27 -0.05 18.28
C GLU A 21 -11.98 -0.35 17.52
N ALA A 22 -11.89 0.27 16.32
CA ALA A 22 -10.61 0.52 15.73
C ALA A 22 -9.80 1.10 16.89
N HIS A 23 -8.75 0.43 17.30
CA HIS A 23 -7.72 1.01 18.11
C HIS A 23 -7.32 2.26 17.33
N ALA A 24 -7.95 3.36 17.67
CA ALA A 24 -7.46 4.67 17.37
C ALA A 24 -6.20 4.78 18.25
N ASP A 25 -5.13 4.13 17.84
CA ASP A 25 -3.80 4.56 18.24
C ASP A 25 -3.83 6.06 18.00
N ALA A 26 -3.63 6.81 19.07
CA ALA A 26 -3.78 8.27 19.05
C ALA A 26 -3.01 8.78 17.83
N MET A 27 -3.77 9.36 16.86
CA MET A 27 -3.16 9.85 15.64
C MET A 27 -2.01 10.74 16.01
N PRO A 28 -0.85 10.59 15.37
CA PRO A 28 0.30 11.41 15.73
C PRO A 28 0.00 12.87 15.45
N ASP A 29 0.25 13.73 16.43
CA ASP A 29 0.17 15.19 16.25
C ASP A 29 1.18 15.67 15.20
N VAL A 30 2.29 14.94 15.05
CA VAL A 30 3.38 15.23 14.12
C VAL A 30 3.81 13.94 13.43
N ILE A 31 3.80 13.93 12.10
CA ILE A 31 4.33 12.82 11.30
C ILE A 31 5.85 12.94 11.26
N ARG A 32 6.56 12.02 11.91
CA ARG A 32 8.02 11.99 11.89
C ARG A 32 8.54 11.06 10.81
N TYR A 33 9.71 11.41 10.26
CA TYR A 33 10.34 10.61 9.20
C TYR A 33 10.58 9.15 9.63
N GLU A 34 11.03 8.96 10.88
CA GLU A 34 11.33 7.64 11.46
C GLU A 34 10.08 6.78 11.65
N GLU A 35 8.91 7.41 11.78
CA GLU A 35 7.63 6.74 12.00
C GLU A 35 6.90 6.40 10.69
N LEU A 36 7.34 6.96 9.55
CA LEU A 36 6.69 6.77 8.25
C LEU A 36 6.56 5.30 7.87
N GLU A 37 7.58 4.50 8.10
CA GLU A 37 7.54 3.07 7.77
C GLU A 37 6.41 2.36 8.54
N THR A 38 6.31 2.62 9.83
CA THR A 38 5.29 2.03 10.69
C THR A 38 3.89 2.51 10.29
N LEU A 39 3.72 3.82 10.07
CA LEU A 39 2.44 4.41 9.67
C LEU A 39 1.98 3.88 8.31
N VAL A 40 2.86 3.85 7.31
CA VAL A 40 2.56 3.37 5.96
C VAL A 40 2.15 1.90 6.01
N LYS A 41 2.89 1.04 6.71
CA LYS A 41 2.56 -0.39 6.81
C LYS A 41 1.26 -0.67 7.55
N ALA A 42 0.99 0.10 8.61
CA ALA A 42 -0.19 -0.11 9.43
C ALA A 42 -1.46 0.48 8.81
N SER A 43 -1.36 1.63 8.17
CA SER A 43 -2.54 2.46 7.87
C SER A 43 -2.72 2.80 6.39
N SER A 44 -1.75 2.50 5.51
CA SER A 44 -1.89 2.83 4.09
C SER A 44 -3.04 2.07 3.44
N PRO A 45 -4.05 2.77 2.87
CA PRO A 45 -5.17 2.11 2.21
C PRO A 45 -4.74 1.24 1.02
N GLN A 46 -3.66 1.60 0.34
CA GLN A 46 -3.12 0.84 -0.79
C GLN A 46 -2.56 -0.50 -0.33
N ILE A 47 -1.81 -0.53 0.77
CA ILE A 47 -1.24 -1.76 1.34
C ILE A 47 -2.36 -2.64 1.90
N GLN A 48 -3.32 -2.05 2.63
CA GLN A 48 -4.47 -2.79 3.17
C GLN A 48 -5.31 -3.43 2.06
N MET A 49 -5.51 -2.72 0.94
CA MET A 49 -6.25 -3.26 -0.20
C MET A 49 -5.49 -4.43 -0.86
N GLU A 50 -4.19 -4.34 -1.04
CA GLU A 50 -3.37 -5.43 -1.61
C GLU A 50 -3.35 -6.64 -0.67
N GLN A 51 -3.22 -6.41 0.64
CA GLN A 51 -3.31 -7.46 1.65
C GLN A 51 -4.68 -8.15 1.62
N ALA A 52 -5.77 -7.39 1.59
CA ALA A 52 -7.12 -7.94 1.52
C ALA A 52 -7.36 -8.75 0.22
N GLN A 53 -6.79 -8.32 -0.90
CA GLN A 53 -6.86 -9.08 -2.16
C GLN A 53 -6.05 -10.39 -2.07
N TYR A 54 -4.89 -10.35 -1.44
CA TYR A 54 -4.08 -11.54 -1.20
C TYR A 54 -4.84 -12.54 -0.32
N ASP A 55 -5.36 -12.09 0.82
CA ASP A 55 -6.12 -12.92 1.76
C ASP A 55 -7.38 -13.50 1.11
N SER A 56 -8.10 -12.69 0.34
CA SER A 56 -9.28 -13.14 -0.41
C SER A 56 -8.94 -14.23 -1.45
N ARG A 57 -7.80 -14.14 -2.14
CA ARG A 57 -7.36 -15.18 -3.06
C ARG A 57 -7.03 -16.47 -2.34
N LEU A 58 -6.31 -16.37 -1.23
CA LEU A 58 -5.93 -17.52 -0.43
C LEU A 58 -7.18 -18.22 0.11
N ALA A 59 -8.10 -17.47 0.71
CA ALA A 59 -9.36 -18.01 1.23
C ALA A 59 -10.20 -18.71 0.15
N ARG A 60 -10.21 -18.22 -1.09
CA ARG A 60 -10.91 -18.90 -2.20
C ARG A 60 -10.33 -20.26 -2.51
N TYR A 61 -9.01 -20.38 -2.53
CA TYR A 61 -8.36 -21.68 -2.77
C TYR A 61 -8.59 -22.66 -1.61
N GLU A 62 -8.52 -22.17 -0.38
CA GLU A 62 -8.77 -22.98 0.83
C GLU A 62 -10.23 -23.46 0.87
N ASN A 63 -11.19 -22.59 0.62
CA ASN A 63 -12.61 -22.96 0.56
C ASN A 63 -12.90 -23.95 -0.59
N ALA A 64 -12.36 -23.73 -1.77
CA ALA A 64 -12.53 -24.66 -2.89
C ALA A 64 -11.94 -26.04 -2.58
N ARG A 65 -10.77 -26.09 -1.92
CA ARG A 65 -10.17 -27.33 -1.47
C ARG A 65 -11.06 -28.07 -0.44
N GLU A 66 -11.60 -27.32 0.51
CA GLU A 66 -12.48 -27.88 1.56
C GLU A 66 -13.76 -28.46 0.93
N GLU A 67 -14.38 -27.77 -0.01
CA GLU A 67 -15.56 -28.26 -0.74
C GLU A 67 -15.26 -29.52 -1.56
N ILE A 68 -14.11 -29.58 -2.22
CA ILE A 68 -13.65 -30.78 -2.95
C ILE A 68 -13.46 -31.96 -1.99
N MET A 69 -12.84 -31.73 -0.83
CA MET A 69 -12.58 -32.78 0.17
C MET A 69 -13.88 -33.27 0.80
N GLU A 70 -14.84 -32.40 1.05
CA GLU A 70 -16.16 -32.78 1.56
C GLU A 70 -16.93 -33.62 0.53
N THR A 71 -16.95 -33.19 -0.73
CA THR A 71 -17.59 -33.95 -1.81
C THR A 71 -16.93 -35.33 -1.98
N ARG A 72 -15.61 -35.41 -1.91
CA ARG A 72 -14.86 -36.67 -1.94
C ARG A 72 -15.27 -37.59 -0.79
N ARG A 73 -15.45 -37.05 0.42
CA ARG A 73 -15.90 -37.81 1.60
C ARG A 73 -17.27 -38.42 1.35
N LEU A 74 -18.21 -37.64 0.86
CA LEU A 74 -19.57 -38.09 0.56
C LEU A 74 -19.59 -39.20 -0.50
N LEU A 75 -18.80 -39.07 -1.56
CA LEU A 75 -18.69 -40.12 -2.60
C LEU A 75 -18.08 -41.41 -2.07
N ARG A 76 -17.16 -41.34 -1.11
CA ARG A 76 -16.62 -42.57 -0.47
C ARG A 76 -17.65 -43.22 0.44
N GLU A 77 -18.43 -42.49 1.22
CA GLU A 77 -19.51 -43.01 2.05
C GLU A 77 -20.56 -43.71 1.19
N GLU A 78 -20.99 -43.07 0.07
CA GLU A 78 -21.95 -43.67 -0.89
C GLU A 78 -21.39 -44.97 -1.49
N ALA A 79 -20.10 -44.96 -1.88
CA ALA A 79 -19.45 -46.16 -2.41
C ALA A 79 -19.44 -47.32 -1.43
N GLU A 80 -19.22 -47.03 -0.14
CA GLU A 80 -19.24 -48.05 0.93
C GLU A 80 -20.65 -48.63 1.12
N ASP A 81 -21.68 -47.77 1.06
CA ASP A 81 -23.06 -48.22 1.22
C ASP A 81 -23.56 -49.04 0.05
N LEU A 82 -23.19 -48.66 -1.20
CA LEU A 82 -23.45 -49.48 -2.38
C LEU A 82 -22.76 -50.83 -2.37
N GLU A 83 -21.53 -50.88 -1.84
CA GLU A 83 -20.81 -52.18 -1.70
C GLU A 83 -21.48 -53.11 -0.67
N LYS A 84 -21.95 -52.55 0.48
CA LYS A 84 -22.75 -53.32 1.46
C LYS A 84 -24.04 -53.87 0.88
N ASN A 85 -24.64 -53.14 -0.05
CA ASN A 85 -25.87 -53.54 -0.75
C ASN A 85 -25.61 -54.45 -1.96
N GLY A 86 -24.35 -54.82 -2.27
CA GLY A 86 -23.96 -55.76 -3.30
C GLY A 86 -23.74 -55.14 -4.71
N ASP A 87 -23.91 -53.82 -4.86
CA ASP A 87 -23.67 -53.13 -6.13
C ASP A 87 -22.20 -52.67 -6.23
N LYS A 88 -21.36 -53.61 -6.63
CA LYS A 88 -19.91 -53.38 -6.73
C LYS A 88 -19.52 -52.49 -7.95
N ASP A 89 -20.32 -52.51 -9.00
CA ASP A 89 -20.01 -51.74 -10.21
C ASP A 89 -20.23 -50.25 -9.96
N SER A 90 -21.36 -49.87 -9.38
CA SER A 90 -21.63 -48.50 -8.97
C SER A 90 -20.64 -48.02 -7.88
N ALA A 91 -20.35 -48.83 -6.88
CA ALA A 91 -19.34 -48.54 -5.85
C ALA A 91 -17.95 -48.25 -6.48
N GLY A 92 -17.56 -48.97 -7.52
CA GLY A 92 -16.33 -48.74 -8.26
C GLY A 92 -16.31 -47.39 -8.99
N GLN A 93 -17.43 -46.95 -9.55
CA GLN A 93 -17.55 -45.65 -10.21
C GLN A 93 -17.44 -44.50 -9.20
N TYR A 94 -18.10 -44.57 -8.07
CA TYR A 94 -18.01 -43.58 -7.03
C TYR A 94 -16.60 -43.46 -6.44
N ARG A 95 -15.90 -44.60 -6.26
CA ARG A 95 -14.48 -44.55 -5.83
C ARG A 95 -13.56 -43.90 -6.89
N ALA A 96 -13.80 -44.13 -8.17
CA ALA A 96 -13.04 -43.51 -9.24
C ALA A 96 -13.27 -41.95 -9.23
N GLN A 97 -14.52 -41.51 -9.05
CA GLN A 97 -14.84 -40.10 -8.92
C GLN A 97 -14.17 -39.49 -7.67
N ALA A 98 -14.25 -40.17 -6.53
CA ALA A 98 -13.59 -39.74 -5.30
C ALA A 98 -12.07 -39.58 -5.47
N LYS A 99 -11.44 -40.46 -6.26
CA LYS A 99 -10.01 -40.36 -6.58
C LYS A 99 -9.71 -39.17 -7.47
N THR A 100 -10.54 -38.87 -8.45
CA THR A 100 -10.39 -37.64 -9.28
C THR A 100 -10.47 -36.36 -8.45
N LEU A 101 -11.34 -36.35 -7.44
CA LEU A 101 -11.43 -35.21 -6.50
C LEU A 101 -10.21 -35.15 -5.57
N GLU A 102 -9.60 -36.27 -5.22
CA GLU A 102 -8.34 -36.30 -4.47
C GLU A 102 -7.20 -35.61 -5.26
N ASP A 103 -7.07 -35.97 -6.53
CA ASP A 103 -6.08 -35.35 -7.43
C ASP A 103 -6.34 -33.83 -7.58
N ALA A 104 -7.62 -33.44 -7.70
CA ALA A 104 -8.00 -32.01 -7.75
C ALA A 104 -7.67 -31.28 -6.44
N ALA A 105 -7.86 -31.91 -5.27
CA ALA A 105 -7.49 -31.32 -3.98
C ALA A 105 -5.97 -31.14 -3.85
N GLU A 106 -5.17 -32.10 -4.35
CA GLU A 106 -3.71 -31.98 -4.40
C GLU A 106 -3.26 -30.80 -5.29
N ASP A 107 -3.97 -30.56 -6.40
CA ASP A 107 -3.69 -29.40 -7.26
C ASP A 107 -4.06 -28.08 -6.58
N MET A 108 -5.14 -28.03 -5.80
CA MET A 108 -5.45 -26.89 -4.94
C MET A 108 -4.37 -26.67 -3.90
N ASP A 109 -3.85 -27.72 -3.26
CA ASP A 109 -2.73 -27.62 -2.32
C ASP A 109 -1.46 -27.05 -2.95
N LYS A 110 -1.19 -27.36 -4.23
CA LYS A 110 -0.08 -26.75 -4.97
C LYS A 110 -0.33 -25.26 -5.24
N GLN A 111 -1.58 -24.89 -5.57
CA GLN A 111 -1.96 -23.49 -5.78
C GLN A 111 -1.86 -22.68 -4.48
N ILE A 112 -2.34 -23.22 -3.35
CA ILE A 112 -2.21 -22.61 -2.01
C ILE A 112 -0.74 -22.39 -1.67
N ARG A 113 0.10 -23.42 -1.81
CA ARG A 113 1.55 -23.27 -1.55
C ARG A 113 2.21 -22.26 -2.49
N SER A 114 1.78 -22.18 -3.74
CA SER A 114 2.26 -21.17 -4.68
C SER A 114 1.81 -19.78 -4.29
N ALA A 115 0.55 -19.61 -3.87
CA ALA A 115 -0.01 -18.35 -3.40
C ALA A 115 0.64 -17.87 -2.09
N GLN A 116 0.98 -18.79 -1.18
CA GLN A 116 1.73 -18.49 0.06
C GLN A 116 3.24 -18.35 -0.16
N GLY A 117 3.71 -18.63 -1.36
CA GLY A 117 5.14 -18.65 -1.70
C GLY A 117 5.79 -17.25 -1.72
N SER A 118 7.11 -17.27 -1.84
CA SER A 118 7.96 -16.06 -1.81
C SER A 118 7.59 -15.01 -2.85
N GLN A 119 6.99 -15.42 -3.98
CA GLN A 119 6.63 -14.51 -5.07
C GLN A 119 5.43 -13.61 -4.72
N ALA A 120 4.40 -14.16 -4.05
CA ALA A 120 3.26 -13.39 -3.59
C ALA A 120 3.65 -12.42 -2.44
N SER A 121 4.47 -12.89 -1.50
CA SER A 121 5.02 -12.02 -0.44
C SER A 121 5.99 -10.96 -0.99
N MET A 122 6.66 -11.20 -2.13
CA MET A 122 7.50 -10.19 -2.78
C MET A 122 6.68 -9.06 -3.39
N SER A 123 5.50 -9.33 -3.97
CA SER A 123 4.65 -8.26 -4.53
C SER A 123 4.17 -7.31 -3.44
N LEU A 124 3.74 -7.84 -2.30
CA LEU A 124 3.32 -7.04 -1.15
C LEU A 124 4.48 -6.18 -0.61
N ARG A 125 5.65 -6.78 -0.39
CA ARG A 125 6.84 -6.03 0.05
C ARG A 125 7.26 -4.95 -0.93
N ARG A 126 7.18 -5.24 -2.23
CA ARG A 126 7.46 -4.23 -3.27
C ARG A 126 6.47 -3.07 -3.20
N MET A 127 5.20 -3.35 -2.94
CA MET A 127 4.19 -2.32 -2.73
C MET A 127 4.51 -1.49 -1.49
N GLU A 128 4.80 -2.13 -0.35
CA GLU A 128 5.20 -1.47 0.90
C GLU A 128 6.39 -0.54 0.69
N ASP A 129 7.47 -1.02 0.06
CA ASP A 129 8.67 -0.22 -0.22
C ASP A 129 8.38 0.94 -1.18
N THR A 130 7.51 0.73 -2.19
CA THR A 130 7.13 1.78 -3.13
C THR A 130 6.33 2.88 -2.45
N VAL A 131 5.34 2.51 -1.64
CA VAL A 131 4.51 3.46 -0.91
C VAL A 131 5.35 4.22 0.13
N LEU A 132 6.22 3.53 0.86
CA LEU A 132 7.15 4.16 1.81
C LEU A 132 8.07 5.15 1.12
N TRP A 133 8.70 4.77 0.00
CA TRP A 133 9.56 5.67 -0.77
C TRP A 133 8.80 6.90 -1.26
N THR A 134 7.56 6.72 -1.72
CA THR A 134 6.71 7.83 -2.15
C THR A 134 6.37 8.76 -0.99
N ALA A 135 6.02 8.21 0.19
CA ALA A 135 5.75 8.99 1.39
C ALA A 135 7.00 9.79 1.85
N GLN A 136 8.17 9.18 1.80
CA GLN A 136 9.44 9.86 2.12
C GLN A 136 9.73 11.01 1.16
N ASN A 137 9.50 10.82 -0.13
CA ASN A 137 9.67 11.88 -1.14
C ASN A 137 8.67 13.02 -0.95
N LEU A 138 7.40 12.72 -0.67
CA LEU A 138 6.39 13.73 -0.38
C LEU A 138 6.74 14.55 0.85
N MET A 139 7.24 13.89 1.90
CA MET A 139 7.71 14.58 3.11
C MET A 139 8.89 15.51 2.80
N GLY A 140 9.84 15.08 1.98
CA GLY A 140 10.96 15.91 1.50
C GLY A 140 10.47 17.10 0.69
N THR A 141 9.54 16.88 -0.26
CA THR A 141 8.93 17.94 -1.06
C THR A 141 8.19 18.94 -0.20
N TYR A 142 7.39 18.48 0.78
CA TYR A 142 6.70 19.36 1.71
C TYR A 142 7.68 20.28 2.47
N ASN A 143 8.78 19.74 3.00
CA ASN A 143 9.78 20.53 3.72
C ASN A 143 10.49 21.55 2.81
N THR A 144 10.73 21.19 1.53
CA THR A 144 11.26 22.14 0.54
C THR A 144 10.27 23.26 0.26
N LEU A 145 9.00 22.92 0.01
CA LEU A 145 7.94 23.91 -0.23
C LEU A 145 7.70 24.82 0.97
N LYS A 146 7.85 24.31 2.20
CA LYS A 146 7.77 25.13 3.42
C LYS A 146 8.84 26.23 3.42
N THR A 147 10.08 25.89 3.09
CA THR A 147 11.17 26.88 2.98
C THR A 147 10.91 27.86 1.83
N GLU A 148 10.41 27.37 0.68
CA GLU A 148 10.04 28.22 -0.44
C GLU A 148 8.88 29.17 -0.12
N GLN A 149 7.90 28.72 0.65
CA GLN A 149 6.78 29.56 1.12
C GLN A 149 7.27 30.70 2.02
N GLU A 150 8.15 30.40 2.97
CA GLU A 150 8.73 31.42 3.83
C GLU A 150 9.46 32.50 3.01
N ALA A 151 10.26 32.09 2.02
CA ALA A 151 10.95 33.00 1.11
C ALA A 151 9.99 33.80 0.22
N ALA A 152 8.94 33.15 -0.32
CA ALA A 152 7.95 33.79 -1.17
C ALA A 152 7.11 34.81 -0.39
N LEU A 153 6.73 34.51 0.85
CA LEU A 153 6.03 35.46 1.74
C LEU A 153 6.90 36.67 2.04
N ALA A 154 8.15 36.47 2.42
CA ALA A 154 9.09 37.58 2.67
C ALA A 154 9.28 38.46 1.42
N GLN A 155 9.33 37.84 0.23
CA GLN A 155 9.41 38.57 -1.05
C GLN A 155 8.13 39.36 -1.32
N ALA A 156 6.96 38.79 -1.05
CA ALA A 156 5.67 39.47 -1.24
C ALA A 156 5.55 40.68 -0.30
N GLU A 157 5.88 40.54 0.97
CA GLU A 157 5.90 41.63 1.93
C GLU A 157 6.87 42.75 1.54
N TRP A 158 8.06 42.39 1.06
CA TRP A 158 9.02 43.38 0.59
C TRP A 158 8.50 44.15 -0.63
N LYS A 159 7.93 43.46 -1.64
CA LYS A 159 7.33 44.09 -2.83
C LYS A 159 6.16 44.98 -2.45
N GLN A 160 5.31 44.55 -1.55
CA GLN A 160 4.20 45.33 -1.03
C GLN A 160 4.70 46.64 -0.36
N SER A 161 5.72 46.54 0.49
CA SER A 161 6.36 47.70 1.15
C SER A 161 6.95 48.70 0.13
N GLN A 162 7.59 48.21 -0.95
CA GLN A 162 8.09 49.04 -2.06
C GLN A 162 6.97 49.76 -2.81
N TYR A 163 5.88 49.06 -3.09
CA TYR A 163 4.69 49.65 -3.69
C TYR A 163 4.10 50.78 -2.86
N GLU A 164 3.89 50.56 -1.56
CA GLU A 164 3.38 51.55 -0.62
C GLU A 164 4.29 52.78 -0.51
N LYS A 165 5.61 52.56 -0.51
CA LYS A 165 6.58 53.65 -0.56
C LYS A 165 6.45 54.48 -1.82
N LEU A 166 6.33 53.85 -2.98
CA LEU A 166 6.13 54.55 -4.27
C LEU A 166 4.81 55.30 -4.29
N LEU A 167 3.72 54.76 -3.77
CA LEU A 167 2.45 55.47 -3.66
C LEU A 167 2.60 56.79 -2.84
N ARG A 168 3.31 56.78 -1.73
CA ARG A 168 3.60 57.99 -0.96
C ARG A 168 4.45 58.98 -1.74
N GLN A 169 5.43 58.50 -2.56
CA GLN A 169 6.25 59.34 -3.41
C GLN A 169 5.48 59.96 -4.58
N VAL A 170 4.50 59.28 -5.12
CA VAL A 170 3.57 59.83 -6.12
C VAL A 170 2.76 60.98 -5.53
N GLN A 171 2.24 60.83 -4.30
CA GLN A 171 1.48 61.86 -3.59
C GLN A 171 2.30 63.14 -3.37
N THR A 172 3.61 63.00 -3.14
CA THR A 172 4.53 64.16 -2.98
C THR A 172 5.14 64.65 -4.27
N GLY A 173 4.76 64.08 -5.45
CA GLY A 173 5.30 64.42 -6.76
C GLY A 173 6.73 63.91 -7.01
N SER A 174 7.27 63.07 -6.14
CA SER A 174 8.65 62.56 -6.24
C SER A 174 8.78 61.30 -7.08
N ALA A 175 7.68 60.64 -7.46
CA ALA A 175 7.62 59.47 -8.36
C ALA A 175 6.45 59.60 -9.35
N SER A 176 6.51 58.89 -10.48
CA SER A 176 5.44 58.84 -11.44
C SER A 176 4.37 57.79 -11.11
N ALA A 177 3.13 58.03 -11.50
CA ALA A 177 2.04 57.05 -11.36
C ALA A 177 2.35 55.73 -12.08
N ALA A 178 3.05 55.76 -13.22
CA ALA A 178 3.45 54.56 -13.96
C ALA A 178 4.43 53.67 -13.16
N GLN A 179 5.33 54.30 -12.38
CA GLN A 179 6.23 53.54 -11.48
C GLN A 179 5.47 52.85 -10.37
N ALA A 180 4.48 53.53 -9.76
CA ALA A 180 3.63 52.92 -8.76
C ALA A 180 2.77 51.79 -9.31
N ASP A 181 2.17 51.96 -10.49
CA ASP A 181 1.40 50.91 -11.17
C ASP A 181 2.26 49.64 -11.45
N GLN A 182 3.48 49.85 -11.96
CA GLN A 182 4.40 48.75 -12.16
C GLN A 182 4.77 48.04 -10.87
N ALA A 183 5.06 48.77 -9.80
CA ALA A 183 5.36 48.17 -8.50
C ALA A 183 4.15 47.42 -7.88
N GLY A 184 2.92 47.92 -8.11
CA GLY A 184 1.70 47.22 -7.75
C GLY A 184 1.55 45.87 -8.42
N LYS A 185 1.75 45.84 -9.77
CA LYS A 185 1.74 44.57 -10.51
C LYS A 185 2.79 43.57 -10.02
N GLU A 186 3.97 44.08 -9.64
CA GLU A 186 5.03 43.22 -9.08
C GLU A 186 4.67 42.70 -7.69
N ALA A 187 4.01 43.50 -6.84
CA ALA A 187 3.53 43.10 -5.53
C ALA A 187 2.42 42.03 -5.66
N ASP A 188 1.46 42.25 -6.56
CA ASP A 188 0.40 41.28 -6.86
C ASP A 188 0.96 39.94 -7.37
N ALA A 189 1.94 40.00 -8.27
CA ALA A 189 2.60 38.81 -8.80
C ALA A 189 3.36 38.04 -7.69
N ALA A 190 4.03 38.73 -6.80
CA ALA A 190 4.72 38.12 -5.67
C ALA A 190 3.73 37.48 -4.67
N ALA A 191 2.62 38.14 -4.37
CA ALA A 191 1.56 37.59 -3.54
C ALA A 191 0.91 36.36 -4.16
N ALA A 192 0.63 36.40 -5.47
CA ALA A 192 0.11 35.25 -6.20
C ALA A 192 1.08 34.04 -6.17
N LYS A 193 2.39 34.30 -6.30
CA LYS A 193 3.42 33.26 -6.19
C LYS A 193 3.43 32.63 -4.77
N ALA A 194 3.39 33.44 -3.72
CA ALA A 194 3.37 32.95 -2.36
C ALA A 194 2.15 32.05 -2.10
N LYS A 195 0.98 32.48 -2.60
CA LYS A 195 -0.24 31.66 -2.53
C LYS A 195 -0.11 30.34 -3.31
N ALA A 196 0.44 30.35 -4.52
CA ALA A 196 0.61 29.16 -5.32
C ALA A 196 1.51 28.12 -4.63
N VAL A 197 2.59 28.56 -3.96
CA VAL A 197 3.46 27.68 -3.16
C VAL A 197 2.70 27.12 -1.97
N GLN A 198 1.88 27.92 -1.29
CA GLN A 198 1.04 27.44 -0.20
C GLN A 198 0.04 26.38 -0.66
N ASP A 199 -0.66 26.63 -1.76
CA ASP A 199 -1.65 25.69 -2.33
C ASP A 199 -0.98 24.36 -2.72
N GLU A 200 0.23 24.41 -3.26
CA GLU A 200 1.02 23.23 -3.60
C GLU A 200 1.48 22.46 -2.34
N MET A 201 1.91 23.17 -1.30
CA MET A 201 2.30 22.57 -0.02
C MET A 201 1.13 21.83 0.63
N GLU A 202 -0.08 22.43 0.61
CA GLU A 202 -1.30 21.78 1.12
C GLU A 202 -1.67 20.54 0.28
N ARG A 203 -1.49 20.57 -1.03
CA ARG A 203 -1.71 19.42 -1.89
C ARG A 203 -0.77 18.27 -1.54
N VAL A 204 0.53 18.54 -1.39
CA VAL A 204 1.53 17.53 -1.02
C VAL A 204 1.24 16.96 0.38
N LYS A 205 0.81 17.79 1.32
CA LYS A 205 0.39 17.35 2.66
C LYS A 205 -0.78 16.37 2.59
N LYS A 206 -1.80 16.67 1.78
CA LYS A 206 -2.96 15.77 1.58
C LYS A 206 -2.54 14.44 0.97
N GLU A 207 -1.68 14.45 -0.04
CA GLU A 207 -1.17 13.21 -0.64
C GLU A 207 -0.41 12.35 0.38
N LEU A 208 0.41 12.97 1.23
CA LEU A 208 1.11 12.28 2.31
C LEU A 208 0.12 11.67 3.32
N PHE A 209 -0.94 12.39 3.68
CA PHE A 209 -1.98 11.89 4.57
C PHE A 209 -2.71 10.67 4.00
N ILE A 210 -3.04 10.70 2.71
CA ILE A 210 -3.65 9.55 2.03
C ILE A 210 -2.73 8.31 2.12
N LEU A 211 -1.43 8.47 1.87
CA LEU A 211 -0.49 7.35 1.92
C LEU A 211 -0.26 6.81 3.33
N THR A 212 -0.33 7.67 4.34
CA THR A 212 -0.16 7.30 5.75
C THR A 212 -1.47 6.91 6.44
N GLY A 213 -2.61 6.92 5.70
CA GLY A 213 -3.92 6.60 6.25
C GLY A 213 -4.46 7.64 7.24
N ILE A 214 -3.88 8.85 7.26
CA ILE A 214 -4.35 9.93 8.12
C ILE A 214 -5.58 10.57 7.45
N PRO A 215 -6.71 10.76 8.18
CA PRO A 215 -7.91 11.33 7.61
C PRO A 215 -7.70 12.75 7.07
N GLU A 216 -8.40 13.04 5.98
CA GLU A 216 -8.47 14.40 5.44
C GLU A 216 -9.09 15.34 6.49
N GLY A 217 -8.42 16.45 6.77
CA GLY A 217 -8.83 17.39 7.82
C GLY A 217 -8.15 17.19 9.18
N SER A 218 -7.27 16.18 9.33
CA SER A 218 -6.42 16.05 10.50
C SER A 218 -5.55 17.31 10.67
N GLN A 219 -5.35 17.72 11.94
CA GLN A 219 -4.47 18.82 12.30
C GLN A 219 -2.99 18.39 12.42
N ALA A 220 -2.68 17.14 12.09
CA ALA A 220 -1.31 16.64 12.16
C ALA A 220 -0.35 17.51 11.33
N GLU A 221 0.82 17.76 11.91
CA GLU A 221 1.89 18.47 11.24
C GLU A 221 2.87 17.49 10.57
N VAL A 222 3.51 17.95 9.51
CA VAL A 222 4.60 17.21 8.88
C VAL A 222 5.91 17.64 9.53
N GLY A 223 6.60 16.69 10.15
CA GLY A 223 7.87 16.93 10.82
C GLY A 223 9.02 17.24 9.85
N PRO A 224 10.17 17.65 10.37
CA PRO A 224 11.33 17.96 9.56
C PRO A 224 11.96 16.70 8.97
N MET A 225 12.65 16.86 7.84
CA MET A 225 13.52 15.81 7.31
C MET A 225 14.75 15.62 8.22
N PRO A 226 15.21 14.38 8.42
CA PRO A 226 16.44 14.15 9.18
C PRO A 226 17.62 14.79 8.46
N ALA A 227 18.50 15.40 9.23
CA ALA A 227 19.74 15.98 8.69
C ALA A 227 20.57 14.89 7.99
N PRO A 228 21.09 15.17 6.79
CA PRO A 228 21.99 14.23 6.13
C PRO A 228 23.23 13.98 6.99
N ARG A 229 23.56 12.71 7.20
CA ARG A 229 24.78 12.30 7.92
C ARG A 229 25.89 12.10 6.90
N PRO A 230 26.84 13.05 6.76
CA PRO A 230 27.89 12.95 5.75
C PRO A 230 28.79 11.72 5.94
N GLU A 231 28.93 11.24 7.17
CA GLU A 231 29.68 10.01 7.47
C GLU A 231 29.05 8.79 6.77
N ARG A 232 27.70 8.69 6.76
CA ARG A 232 27.00 7.60 6.06
C ARG A 232 27.15 7.65 4.55
N VAL A 233 27.25 8.86 3.97
CA VAL A 233 27.46 9.01 2.51
C VAL A 233 28.85 8.49 2.13
N LEU A 234 29.85 8.70 2.96
CA LEU A 234 31.22 8.20 2.77
C LEU A 234 31.30 6.67 2.96
N GLU A 235 30.48 6.11 3.84
CA GLU A 235 30.37 4.66 4.07
C GLU A 235 29.64 3.92 2.94
N MET A 236 28.73 4.59 2.20
CA MET A 236 27.93 4.00 1.12
C MET A 236 28.73 3.59 -0.12
N GLY A 237 30.01 3.89 -0.20
CA GLY A 237 30.90 3.51 -1.31
C GLY A 237 31.44 2.08 -1.27
N GLY A 238 31.12 1.30 -0.23
CA GLY A 238 31.67 -0.03 -0.01
C GLY A 238 30.99 -1.14 -0.83
N SER A 239 31.72 -2.23 -1.05
CA SER A 239 31.21 -3.44 -1.73
C SER A 239 29.96 -4.02 -1.04
N THR A 240 29.86 -3.88 0.28
CA THR A 240 28.73 -4.38 1.09
C THR A 240 27.40 -3.72 0.73
N ASP A 241 27.39 -2.40 0.46
CA ASP A 241 26.15 -1.69 0.09
C ASP A 241 25.73 -2.01 -1.33
N LYS A 242 26.67 -2.25 -2.23
CA LYS A 242 26.40 -2.76 -3.56
C LYS A 242 25.72 -4.14 -3.51
N TRP A 243 26.22 -5.04 -2.67
CA TRP A 243 25.61 -6.36 -2.48
C TRP A 243 24.25 -6.28 -1.81
N ARG A 244 24.05 -5.36 -0.86
CA ARG A 244 22.75 -5.13 -0.21
C ARG A 244 21.75 -4.54 -1.21
N ALA A 245 22.14 -3.56 -2.03
CA ALA A 245 21.31 -2.99 -3.09
C ALA A 245 20.91 -4.04 -4.14
N LEU A 246 21.87 -4.89 -4.57
CA LEU A 246 21.59 -6.00 -5.47
C LEU A 246 20.69 -7.07 -4.83
N GLY A 247 20.86 -7.34 -3.53
CA GLY A 247 20.01 -8.26 -2.77
C GLY A 247 18.58 -7.77 -2.61
N ASN A 248 18.36 -6.46 -2.54
CA ASN A 248 17.04 -5.85 -2.42
C ASN A 248 16.40 -5.47 -3.76
N ASN A 249 17.07 -5.73 -4.88
CA ASN A 249 16.51 -5.47 -6.19
C ASN A 249 15.47 -6.54 -6.55
N TYR A 250 14.20 -6.18 -6.53
CA TYR A 250 13.07 -7.06 -6.80
C TYR A 250 13.13 -7.68 -8.20
N SER A 251 13.51 -6.93 -9.22
CA SER A 251 13.63 -7.43 -10.59
C SER A 251 14.67 -8.54 -10.70
N LEU A 252 15.80 -8.42 -10.01
CA LEU A 252 16.83 -9.47 -9.97
C LEU A 252 16.37 -10.69 -9.16
N ARG A 253 15.57 -10.49 -8.11
CA ARG A 253 14.98 -11.59 -7.34
C ARG A 253 13.95 -12.35 -8.17
N GLU A 254 13.08 -11.64 -8.89
CA GLU A 254 12.11 -12.23 -9.81
C GLU A 254 12.78 -13.05 -10.92
N GLN A 255 13.82 -12.51 -11.56
CA GLN A 255 14.60 -13.22 -12.56
C GLN A 255 15.25 -14.49 -12.00
N ARG A 256 15.79 -14.43 -10.77
CA ARG A 256 16.40 -15.59 -10.11
C ARG A 256 15.35 -16.65 -9.74
N SER A 257 14.18 -16.26 -9.25
CA SER A 257 13.11 -17.19 -8.91
C SER A 257 12.49 -17.83 -10.16
N GLY A 258 12.28 -17.05 -11.23
CA GLY A 258 11.84 -17.56 -12.52
C GLY A 258 12.85 -18.51 -13.17
N GLY A 259 14.13 -18.16 -13.14
CA GLY A 259 15.22 -19.03 -13.63
C GLY A 259 15.37 -20.32 -12.82
N ALA A 260 15.18 -20.28 -11.51
CA ALA A 260 15.21 -21.47 -10.66
C ALA A 260 14.00 -22.40 -10.90
N SER A 261 12.81 -21.86 -11.17
CA SER A 261 11.62 -22.62 -11.55
C SER A 261 11.81 -23.28 -12.92
N SER A 262 12.28 -22.53 -13.90
CA SER A 262 12.57 -23.06 -15.26
C SER A 262 13.63 -24.17 -15.24
N ASN A 263 14.69 -24.04 -14.43
CA ASN A 263 15.69 -25.08 -14.27
C ASN A 263 15.13 -26.34 -13.59
N LYS A 264 14.24 -26.21 -12.59
CA LYS A 264 13.57 -27.35 -11.98
C LYS A 264 12.69 -28.10 -12.97
N GLU A 265 11.93 -27.40 -13.81
CA GLU A 265 11.11 -27.98 -14.86
C GLU A 265 11.96 -28.67 -15.94
N LEU A 266 13.09 -28.06 -16.35
CA LEU A 266 14.04 -28.67 -17.26
C LEU A 266 14.63 -29.96 -16.68
N HIS A 267 15.00 -30.01 -15.43
CA HIS A 267 15.51 -31.21 -14.78
C HIS A 267 14.42 -32.27 -14.52
N ALA A 268 13.15 -31.89 -14.36
CA ALA A 268 12.04 -32.82 -14.29
C ALA A 268 11.82 -33.47 -15.66
N ARG A 269 11.73 -32.71 -16.75
CA ARG A 269 11.59 -33.20 -18.11
C ARG A 269 12.76 -34.09 -18.54
N GLN A 270 14.00 -33.77 -18.12
CA GLN A 270 15.17 -34.62 -18.40
C GLN A 270 15.14 -35.97 -17.64
N ARG A 271 14.47 -36.06 -16.51
CA ARG A 271 14.25 -37.32 -15.79
C ARG A 271 13.20 -38.18 -16.46
N ASP A 272 12.11 -37.57 -16.91
CA ASP A 272 11.02 -38.28 -17.61
C ASP A 272 11.45 -38.88 -18.98
N ILE A 273 12.43 -38.25 -19.64
CA ILE A 273 12.98 -38.77 -20.91
C ILE A 273 13.96 -39.94 -20.69
N ARG A 274 14.47 -40.14 -19.46
CA ARG A 274 15.41 -41.21 -19.11
C ARG A 274 14.76 -42.46 -18.51
N GLN A 275 13.45 -42.44 -18.29
CA GLN A 275 12.62 -43.59 -17.94
C GLN A 275 11.91 -44.13 -19.17
#